data_2aeb1ef11a0ec1eef128c6c1433c3865
#
_entry.id   2aeb1ef11a0ec1eef128c6c1433c3865
#
_cell.length_a   1.000
_cell.length_b   1.000
_cell.length_c   1.000
_cell.angle_alpha   90.00
_cell.angle_beta   90.00
_cell.angle_gamma   90.00
#
_symmetry.space_group_name_H-M   'P 1'
#
loop_
_entity.id
_entity.type
_entity.pdbx_description
1 polymer ?
#
loop_
_entity_poly.entity_id
_entity_poly.type
_entity_poly.pdbx_seq_one_letter_code
_entity_poly.pdbx_strand_id
1 'polypeptide(L)'
;EGGNMRNAIPREAHAVVTIPAENEEELLGLVKYCEDLFNEEYSTIETPISFTAERVEVPAGQVPEEIQDNLIDAIFACQNGVTRMIPTVPDTVETSSNLAIITIAGGKAEIKILARSSSDSMKEYLTTSLESCFSMAGMKVEMTGGYSGWQPDVNSPILHAMKSSYKQQFGVEPAVKVIHAGLECGIIGAIIPGLDMISFGPTLRSPHSPDERALIPTVQKFYDFLVATLEQTPMK
;
A
#
# COMPACT_ATOMS: atom_id res chain seq x y z
N GLU A 1 14.31 13.67 3.85
CA GLU A 1 13.72 12.85 2.79
C GLU A 1 13.52 11.41 3.26
N GLY A 2 12.55 10.70 2.70
CA GLY A 2 12.32 9.29 3.01
C GLY A 2 11.48 8.62 1.95
N GLY A 3 11.78 7.34 1.70
CA GLY A 3 11.09 6.51 0.71
C GLY A 3 11.42 6.85 -0.74
N ASN A 4 11.19 5.88 -1.62
CA ASN A 4 11.50 6.01 -3.05
C ASN A 4 10.44 5.37 -3.98
N MET A 5 9.49 4.60 -3.44
CA MET A 5 8.45 3.91 -4.19
C MET A 5 7.07 4.10 -3.54
N ARG A 6 6.06 4.51 -4.31
CA ARG A 6 4.71 4.76 -3.79
C ARG A 6 4.02 3.51 -3.23
N ASN A 7 4.32 2.36 -3.79
CA ASN A 7 3.69 1.08 -3.42
C ASN A 7 4.52 0.23 -2.44
N ALA A 8 5.54 0.81 -1.84
CA ALA A 8 6.37 0.17 -0.82
C ALA A 8 6.41 1.02 0.46
N ILE A 9 6.47 0.37 1.61
CA ILE A 9 6.73 1.04 2.88
C ILE A 9 8.16 1.59 2.83
N PRO A 10 8.39 2.86 3.23
CA PRO A 10 9.73 3.44 3.29
C PRO A 10 10.68 2.59 4.14
N ARG A 11 11.88 2.32 3.62
CA ARG A 11 12.89 1.55 4.35
C ARG A 11 13.83 2.43 5.17
N GLU A 12 13.98 3.68 4.75
CA GLU A 12 14.88 4.64 5.34
C GLU A 12 14.34 6.06 5.21
N ALA A 13 14.71 6.90 6.14
CA ALA A 13 14.45 8.34 6.11
C ALA A 13 15.62 9.09 6.73
N HIS A 14 15.90 10.27 6.20
CA HIS A 14 16.96 11.16 6.65
C HIS A 14 16.41 12.57 6.87
N ALA A 15 16.78 13.18 7.98
CA ALA A 15 16.45 14.58 8.27
C ALA A 15 17.70 15.34 8.71
N VAL A 16 17.88 16.54 8.18
CA VAL A 16 18.88 17.49 8.71
C VAL A 16 18.12 18.51 9.55
N VAL A 17 18.45 18.59 10.81
CA VAL A 17 17.83 19.50 11.78
C VAL A 17 18.86 20.43 12.38
N THR A 18 18.45 21.64 12.72
CA THR A 18 19.26 22.60 13.49
C THR A 18 18.71 22.69 14.90
N ILE A 19 19.61 22.62 15.89
CA ILE A 19 19.29 22.74 17.30
C ILE A 19 20.26 23.70 17.99
N PRO A 20 19.88 24.32 19.13
CA PRO A 20 20.84 24.97 20.00
C PRO A 20 21.94 24.00 20.45
N ALA A 21 23.18 24.46 20.51
CA ALA A 21 24.31 23.59 20.85
C ALA A 21 24.18 22.95 22.25
N GLU A 22 23.54 23.62 23.16
CA GLU A 22 23.24 23.15 24.52
C GLU A 22 22.27 21.97 24.57
N ASN A 23 21.48 21.74 23.52
CA ASN A 23 20.49 20.67 23.45
C ASN A 23 21.00 19.40 22.74
N GLU A 24 22.28 19.35 22.39
CA GLU A 24 22.85 18.20 21.66
C GLU A 24 22.75 16.89 22.44
N GLU A 25 23.12 16.91 23.74
CA GLU A 25 23.06 15.72 24.57
C GLU A 25 21.62 15.20 24.74
N GLU A 26 20.66 16.11 24.86
CA GLU A 26 19.23 15.77 24.92
C GLU A 26 18.76 15.12 23.62
N LEU A 27 19.12 15.68 22.45
CA LEU A 27 18.79 15.08 21.14
C LEU A 27 19.38 13.69 21.01
N LEU A 28 20.66 13.49 21.33
CA LEU A 28 21.31 12.17 21.24
C LEU A 28 20.65 11.16 22.19
N GLY A 29 20.26 11.60 23.39
CA GLY A 29 19.50 10.77 24.33
C GLY A 29 18.14 10.36 23.78
N LEU A 30 17.42 11.30 23.16
CA LEU A 30 16.11 11.03 22.52
C LEU A 30 16.25 10.07 21.33
N VAL A 31 17.25 10.25 20.49
CA VAL A 31 17.53 9.34 19.34
C VAL A 31 17.77 7.93 19.84
N LYS A 32 18.61 7.76 20.89
CA LYS A 32 18.87 6.44 21.46
C LYS A 32 17.63 5.82 22.09
N TYR A 33 16.84 6.62 22.82
CA TYR A 33 15.58 6.15 23.37
C TYR A 33 14.61 5.66 22.29
N CYS A 34 14.47 6.41 21.19
CA CYS A 34 13.62 6.01 20.07
C CYS A 34 14.14 4.73 19.39
N GLU A 35 15.45 4.60 19.20
CA GLU A 35 16.03 3.37 18.63
C GLU A 35 15.69 2.15 19.47
N ASP A 36 15.86 2.24 20.80
CA ASP A 36 15.56 1.16 21.72
C ASP A 36 14.07 0.81 21.71
N LEU A 37 13.18 1.82 21.72
CA LEU A 37 11.74 1.65 21.66
C LEU A 37 11.30 0.96 20.37
N PHE A 38 11.78 1.41 19.21
CA PHE A 38 11.44 0.80 17.92
C PHE A 38 11.91 -0.65 17.85
N ASN A 39 13.10 -0.96 18.36
CA ASN A 39 13.61 -2.32 18.36
C ASN A 39 12.87 -3.23 19.34
N GLU A 40 12.34 -2.70 20.44
CA GLU A 40 11.45 -3.46 21.33
C GLU A 40 10.11 -3.78 20.64
N GLU A 41 9.45 -2.77 20.06
CA GLU A 41 8.12 -2.91 19.45
C GLU A 41 8.13 -3.83 18.21
N TYR A 42 9.17 -3.73 17.39
CA TYR A 42 9.27 -4.48 16.11
C TYR A 42 10.15 -5.72 16.18
N SER A 43 10.61 -6.12 17.35
CA SER A 43 11.56 -7.23 17.56
C SER A 43 11.14 -8.57 16.95
N THR A 44 9.84 -8.80 16.76
CA THR A 44 9.30 -10.08 16.24
C THR A 44 9.03 -10.08 14.73
N ILE A 45 9.06 -8.93 14.08
CA ILE A 45 8.62 -8.77 12.68
C ILE A 45 9.66 -8.13 11.77
N GLU A 46 10.64 -7.43 12.32
CA GLU A 46 11.64 -6.70 11.54
C GLU A 46 13.06 -7.07 11.94
N THR A 47 14.00 -6.83 11.04
CA THR A 47 15.43 -6.76 11.36
C THR A 47 15.68 -5.54 12.26
N PRO A 48 16.76 -5.52 13.06
CA PRO A 48 17.05 -4.37 13.92
C PRO A 48 16.98 -3.05 13.17
N ILE A 49 16.22 -2.11 13.72
CA ILE A 49 16.09 -0.75 13.21
C ILE A 49 17.28 0.06 13.73
N SER A 50 17.97 0.75 12.85
CA SER A 50 19.03 1.71 13.21
C SER A 50 18.47 3.11 13.16
N PHE A 51 18.55 3.83 14.29
CA PHE A 51 18.17 5.23 14.38
C PHE A 51 19.31 6.01 15.01
N THR A 52 20.00 6.82 14.21
CA THR A 52 21.25 7.47 14.60
C THR A 52 21.21 8.96 14.27
N ALA A 53 22.01 9.75 14.99
CA ALA A 53 22.25 11.14 14.66
C ALA A 53 23.77 11.40 14.58
N GLU A 54 24.16 12.22 13.62
CA GLU A 54 25.53 12.67 13.45
C GLU A 54 25.60 14.16 13.15
N ARG A 55 26.69 14.81 13.52
CA ARG A 55 26.90 16.22 13.15
C ARG A 55 27.21 16.32 11.67
N VAL A 56 26.55 17.26 11.02
CA VAL A 56 26.78 17.63 9.62
C VAL A 56 27.10 19.12 9.51
N GLU A 57 27.52 19.57 8.34
CA GLU A 57 27.70 20.99 8.07
C GLU A 57 26.35 21.73 8.22
N VAL A 58 26.37 22.89 8.87
CA VAL A 58 25.16 23.69 9.07
C VAL A 58 24.64 24.16 7.72
N PRO A 59 23.38 23.84 7.37
CA PRO A 59 22.81 24.23 6.07
C PRO A 59 22.67 25.75 5.94
N ALA A 60 22.70 26.26 4.71
CA ALA A 60 22.59 27.70 4.43
C ALA A 60 21.22 28.30 4.78
N GLY A 61 20.23 27.47 5.05
CA GLY A 61 18.87 27.88 5.42
C GLY A 61 18.10 26.73 6.04
N GLN A 62 16.98 27.07 6.64
CA GLN A 62 16.04 26.14 7.27
C GLN A 62 14.61 26.43 6.82
N VAL A 63 13.73 25.47 6.99
CA VAL A 63 12.28 25.66 6.80
C VAL A 63 11.80 26.67 7.85
N PRO A 64 10.99 27.70 7.48
CA PRO A 64 10.39 28.59 8.47
C PRO A 64 9.57 27.80 9.51
N GLU A 65 9.65 28.19 10.78
CA GLU A 65 9.07 27.47 11.91
C GLU A 65 7.58 27.16 11.72
N GLU A 66 6.77 28.15 11.33
CA GLU A 66 5.34 27.95 11.09
C GLU A 66 5.05 26.90 9.99
N ILE A 67 5.87 26.88 8.93
CA ILE A 67 5.71 25.89 7.85
C ILE A 67 6.19 24.52 8.32
N GLN A 68 7.26 24.48 9.11
CA GLN A 68 7.77 23.23 9.70
C GLN A 68 6.74 22.59 10.62
N ASP A 69 6.15 23.36 11.52
CA ASP A 69 5.16 22.87 12.50
C ASP A 69 3.93 22.32 11.76
N ASN A 70 3.35 23.09 10.83
CA ASN A 70 2.23 22.65 10.03
C ASN A 70 2.55 21.38 9.21
N LEU A 71 3.76 21.25 8.68
CA LEU A 71 4.19 20.08 7.93
C LEU A 71 4.35 18.84 8.83
N ILE A 72 4.97 18.99 10.00
CA ILE A 72 5.13 17.91 10.98
C ILE A 72 3.77 17.43 11.46
N ASP A 73 2.89 18.37 11.83
CA ASP A 73 1.54 18.06 12.28
C ASP A 73 0.73 17.32 11.22
N ALA A 74 0.83 17.74 9.94
CA ALA A 74 0.14 17.07 8.86
C ALA A 74 0.70 15.66 8.60
N ILE A 75 2.02 15.46 8.65
CA ILE A 75 2.65 14.15 8.52
C ILE A 75 2.24 13.23 9.67
N PHE A 76 2.19 13.75 10.89
CA PHE A 76 1.80 12.98 12.08
C PHE A 76 0.31 12.63 12.09
N ALA A 77 -0.55 13.55 11.65
CA ALA A 77 -2.00 13.39 11.67
C ALA A 77 -2.55 12.62 10.46
N CYS A 78 -1.80 12.54 9.34
CA CYS A 78 -2.32 11.91 8.14
C CYS A 78 -2.57 10.42 8.34
N GLN A 79 -3.67 9.94 7.74
CA GLN A 79 -3.99 8.52 7.75
C GLN A 79 -2.89 7.73 7.03
N ASN A 80 -2.28 6.78 7.73
CA ASN A 80 -1.30 5.84 7.18
C ASN A 80 -1.58 4.42 7.68
N GLY A 81 -1.45 3.42 6.80
CA GLY A 81 -1.77 2.03 7.11
C GLY A 81 -3.23 1.67 6.83
N VAL A 82 -3.75 0.66 7.53
CA VAL A 82 -5.09 0.10 7.31
C VAL A 82 -6.15 1.01 7.91
N THR A 83 -7.12 1.41 7.08
CA THR A 83 -8.29 2.18 7.50
C THR A 83 -9.50 1.26 7.74
N ARG A 84 -9.71 0.25 6.87
CA ARG A 84 -10.83 -0.69 7.00
C ARG A 84 -10.48 -2.07 6.45
N MET A 85 -11.00 -3.12 7.13
CA MET A 85 -10.95 -4.50 6.67
C MET A 85 -12.22 -4.86 5.91
N ILE A 86 -12.20 -5.89 5.04
CA ILE A 86 -13.40 -6.41 4.37
C ILE A 86 -14.21 -7.23 5.38
N PRO A 87 -15.47 -6.85 5.70
CA PRO A 87 -16.24 -7.56 6.73
C PRO A 87 -16.58 -9.02 6.36
N THR A 88 -16.69 -9.32 5.07
CA THR A 88 -17.11 -10.63 4.55
C THR A 88 -15.96 -11.57 4.24
N VAL A 89 -14.71 -11.10 4.28
CA VAL A 89 -13.51 -11.89 3.99
C VAL A 89 -12.49 -11.64 5.10
N PRO A 90 -12.31 -12.59 6.05
CA PRO A 90 -11.37 -12.44 7.14
C PRO A 90 -9.95 -12.09 6.68
N ASP A 91 -9.23 -11.36 7.50
CA ASP A 91 -7.82 -10.99 7.33
C ASP A 91 -7.50 -10.27 5.99
N THR A 92 -8.51 -9.65 5.37
CA THR A 92 -8.36 -8.95 4.09
C THR A 92 -8.59 -7.46 4.26
N VAL A 93 -7.60 -6.66 3.86
CA VAL A 93 -7.67 -5.20 3.87
C VAL A 93 -8.59 -4.72 2.75
N GLU A 94 -9.53 -3.84 3.07
CA GLU A 94 -10.36 -3.13 2.10
C GLU A 94 -9.75 -1.80 1.68
N THR A 95 -9.38 -0.98 2.68
CA THR A 95 -8.96 0.41 2.49
C THR A 95 -7.69 0.68 3.28
N SER A 96 -6.69 1.23 2.63
CA SER A 96 -5.44 1.63 3.26
C SER A 96 -4.77 2.79 2.52
N SER A 97 -3.84 3.45 3.21
CA SER A 97 -2.92 4.41 2.64
C SER A 97 -1.48 4.07 3.00
N ASN A 98 -0.55 4.53 2.18
CA ASN A 98 0.88 4.45 2.41
C ASN A 98 1.49 5.84 2.22
N LEU A 99 1.95 6.45 3.30
CA LEU A 99 2.79 7.64 3.28
C LEU A 99 4.17 7.23 2.77
N ALA A 100 4.33 7.29 1.46
CA ALA A 100 5.35 6.53 0.77
C ALA A 100 6.65 7.31 0.53
N ILE A 101 6.54 8.59 0.21
CA ILE A 101 7.70 9.41 -0.13
C ILE A 101 7.52 10.80 0.45
N ILE A 102 8.56 11.28 1.13
CA ILE A 102 8.67 12.67 1.58
C ILE A 102 9.98 13.23 1.04
N THR A 103 9.93 14.39 0.41
CA THR A 103 11.11 15.13 -0.03
C THR A 103 10.96 16.59 0.34
N ILE A 104 11.93 17.11 1.10
CA ILE A 104 12.01 18.54 1.45
C ILE A 104 13.36 19.02 0.97
N ALA A 105 13.37 19.76 -0.12
CA ALA A 105 14.58 20.27 -0.75
C ALA A 105 14.30 21.50 -1.62
N GLY A 106 15.26 22.40 -1.76
CA GLY A 106 15.17 23.55 -2.66
C GLY A 106 13.98 24.47 -2.38
N GLY A 107 13.57 24.61 -1.11
CA GLY A 107 12.43 25.45 -0.72
C GLY A 107 11.06 24.84 -1.06
N LYS A 108 11.00 23.54 -1.38
CA LYS A 108 9.77 22.82 -1.68
C LYS A 108 9.64 21.57 -0.82
N ALA A 109 8.45 21.32 -0.29
CA ALA A 109 8.07 20.03 0.30
C ALA A 109 7.15 19.27 -0.68
N GLU A 110 7.42 18.02 -0.94
CA GLU A 110 6.61 17.12 -1.75
C GLU A 110 6.34 15.83 -0.96
N ILE A 111 5.07 15.46 -0.84
CA ILE A 111 4.63 14.25 -0.17
C ILE A 111 3.83 13.41 -1.16
N LYS A 112 4.17 12.12 -1.29
CA LYS A 112 3.45 11.18 -2.16
C LYS A 112 2.84 10.06 -1.32
N ILE A 113 1.54 9.93 -1.43
CA ILE A 113 0.74 8.93 -0.73
C ILE A 113 0.06 8.03 -1.76
N LEU A 114 0.05 6.73 -1.51
CA LEU A 114 -0.75 5.79 -2.27
C LEU A 114 -1.96 5.36 -1.43
N ALA A 115 -3.15 5.76 -1.86
CA ALA A 115 -4.41 5.29 -1.28
C ALA A 115 -4.98 4.14 -2.11
N ARG A 116 -5.49 3.10 -1.45
CA ARG A 116 -6.12 1.94 -2.08
C ARG A 116 -7.42 1.58 -1.39
N SER A 117 -8.43 1.19 -2.16
CA SER A 117 -9.65 0.59 -1.64
C SER A 117 -10.32 -0.28 -2.70
N SER A 118 -10.94 -1.37 -2.28
CA SER A 118 -11.88 -2.14 -3.13
C SER A 118 -13.27 -1.50 -3.17
N SER A 119 -13.56 -0.53 -2.28
CA SER A 119 -14.81 0.24 -2.21
C SER A 119 -14.58 1.66 -2.71
N ASP A 120 -15.29 2.10 -3.74
CA ASP A 120 -15.14 3.45 -4.28
C ASP A 120 -15.53 4.53 -3.27
N SER A 121 -16.58 4.31 -2.47
CA SER A 121 -16.99 5.26 -1.42
C SER A 121 -15.94 5.40 -0.31
N MET A 122 -15.28 4.31 0.07
CA MET A 122 -14.20 4.37 1.05
C MET A 122 -12.90 4.93 0.48
N LYS A 123 -12.66 4.76 -0.82
CA LYS A 123 -11.57 5.45 -1.51
C LYS A 123 -11.80 6.97 -1.48
N GLU A 124 -13.00 7.42 -1.79
CA GLU A 124 -13.38 8.83 -1.71
C GLU A 124 -13.25 9.38 -0.30
N TYR A 125 -13.75 8.66 0.71
CA TYR A 125 -13.60 9.04 2.11
C TYR A 125 -12.12 9.22 2.48
N LEU A 126 -11.27 8.24 2.18
CA LEU A 126 -9.85 8.27 2.52
C LEU A 126 -9.13 9.43 1.79
N THR A 127 -9.36 9.60 0.50
CA THR A 127 -8.72 10.67 -0.28
C THR A 127 -9.17 12.05 0.19
N THR A 128 -10.46 12.24 0.50
CA THR A 128 -10.98 13.49 1.08
C THR A 128 -10.36 13.77 2.45
N SER A 129 -10.18 12.74 3.29
CA SER A 129 -9.51 12.89 4.59
C SER A 129 -8.06 13.35 4.43
N LEU A 130 -7.31 12.73 3.51
CA LEU A 130 -5.92 13.11 3.21
C LEU A 130 -5.84 14.53 2.63
N GLU A 131 -6.74 14.87 1.70
CA GLU A 131 -6.81 16.22 1.13
C GLU A 131 -7.08 17.26 2.22
N SER A 132 -8.03 16.99 3.11
CA SER A 132 -8.35 17.90 4.23
C SER A 132 -7.15 18.08 5.15
N CYS A 133 -6.46 17.00 5.51
CA CYS A 133 -5.29 17.01 6.39
C CYS A 133 -4.19 17.93 5.84
N PHE A 134 -3.77 17.72 4.60
CA PHE A 134 -2.69 18.51 4.00
C PHE A 134 -3.11 19.92 3.57
N SER A 135 -4.37 20.11 3.18
CA SER A 135 -4.90 21.46 2.88
C SER A 135 -4.95 22.34 4.12
N MET A 136 -5.29 21.80 5.30
CA MET A 136 -5.24 22.56 6.56
C MET A 136 -3.82 22.99 6.92
N ALA A 137 -2.81 22.22 6.51
CA ALA A 137 -1.40 22.59 6.63
C ALA A 137 -0.90 23.56 5.53
N GLY A 138 -1.81 24.09 4.71
CA GLY A 138 -1.47 25.03 3.64
C GLY A 138 -0.86 24.39 2.38
N MET A 139 -0.90 23.07 2.25
CA MET A 139 -0.34 22.36 1.10
C MET A 139 -1.36 22.23 -0.04
N LYS A 140 -0.87 22.28 -1.28
CA LYS A 140 -1.68 21.95 -2.45
C LYS A 140 -1.74 20.44 -2.61
N VAL A 141 -2.94 19.88 -2.70
CA VAL A 141 -3.16 18.45 -2.90
C VAL A 141 -3.64 18.17 -4.32
N GLU A 142 -3.09 17.13 -4.93
CA GLU A 142 -3.50 16.66 -6.25
C GLU A 142 -3.77 15.15 -6.21
N MET A 143 -4.96 14.74 -6.65
CA MET A 143 -5.34 13.34 -6.78
C MET A 143 -5.13 12.88 -8.23
N THR A 144 -4.34 11.83 -8.43
CA THR A 144 -3.99 11.34 -9.77
C THR A 144 -4.06 9.82 -9.86
N GLY A 145 -4.32 9.28 -11.06
CA GLY A 145 -4.20 7.86 -11.37
C GLY A 145 -5.26 6.97 -10.69
N GLY A 146 -6.39 7.53 -10.28
CA GLY A 146 -7.47 6.77 -9.65
C GLY A 146 -8.22 5.89 -10.65
N TYR A 147 -8.61 4.69 -10.20
CA TYR A 147 -9.50 3.76 -10.91
C TYR A 147 -10.44 3.07 -9.90
N SER A 148 -11.54 2.47 -10.42
CA SER A 148 -12.55 1.81 -9.59
C SER A 148 -11.99 0.58 -8.88
N GLY A 149 -12.45 0.37 -7.64
CA GLY A 149 -12.20 -0.84 -6.89
C GLY A 149 -12.93 -2.05 -7.51
N TRP A 150 -12.46 -3.24 -7.17
CA TRP A 150 -13.16 -4.49 -7.47
C TRP A 150 -13.54 -5.16 -6.15
N GLN A 151 -14.81 -5.04 -5.79
CA GLN A 151 -15.33 -5.68 -4.57
C GLN A 151 -15.46 -7.19 -4.78
N PRO A 152 -15.01 -8.01 -3.82
CA PRO A 152 -15.19 -9.45 -3.90
C PRO A 152 -16.66 -9.82 -3.76
N ASP A 153 -17.17 -10.66 -4.68
CA ASP A 153 -18.48 -11.29 -4.58
C ASP A 153 -18.33 -12.77 -4.25
N VAL A 154 -18.61 -13.14 -3.01
CA VAL A 154 -18.54 -14.53 -2.55
C VAL A 154 -19.64 -15.42 -3.15
N ASN A 155 -20.68 -14.82 -3.72
CA ASN A 155 -21.80 -15.50 -4.37
C ASN A 155 -21.68 -15.51 -5.91
N SER A 156 -20.57 -15.07 -6.45
CA SER A 156 -20.33 -15.02 -7.91
C SER A 156 -20.57 -16.40 -8.56
N PRO A 157 -21.45 -16.48 -9.58
CA PRO A 157 -21.68 -17.72 -10.33
C PRO A 157 -20.40 -18.31 -10.96
N ILE A 158 -19.54 -17.46 -11.55
CA ILE A 158 -18.28 -17.94 -12.13
C ILE A 158 -17.32 -18.47 -11.06
N LEU A 159 -17.30 -17.88 -9.88
CA LEU A 159 -16.51 -18.37 -8.75
C LEU A 159 -16.93 -19.78 -8.37
N HIS A 160 -18.22 -20.03 -8.22
CA HIS A 160 -18.76 -21.35 -7.86
C HIS A 160 -18.50 -22.39 -8.94
N ALA A 161 -18.71 -22.03 -10.21
CA ALA A 161 -18.44 -22.91 -11.35
C ALA A 161 -16.96 -23.31 -11.41
N MET A 162 -16.06 -22.33 -11.28
CA MET A 162 -14.62 -22.59 -11.34
C MET A 162 -14.12 -23.39 -10.11
N LYS A 163 -14.63 -23.15 -8.92
CA LYS A 163 -14.33 -23.99 -7.74
C LYS A 163 -14.71 -25.44 -7.96
N SER A 164 -15.90 -25.69 -8.52
CA SER A 164 -16.38 -27.02 -8.83
C SER A 164 -15.50 -27.71 -9.87
N SER A 165 -15.19 -27.03 -10.98
CA SER A 165 -14.32 -27.51 -12.04
C SER A 165 -12.92 -27.85 -11.53
N TYR A 166 -12.32 -26.96 -10.72
CA TYR A 166 -10.99 -27.17 -10.14
C TYR A 166 -10.96 -28.41 -9.23
N LYS A 167 -11.98 -28.54 -8.34
CA LYS A 167 -12.10 -29.70 -7.48
C LYS A 167 -12.24 -31.01 -8.28
N GLN A 168 -13.06 -30.99 -9.33
CA GLN A 168 -13.24 -32.16 -10.21
C GLN A 168 -11.93 -32.54 -10.90
N GLN A 169 -11.18 -31.57 -11.38
CA GLN A 169 -9.95 -31.81 -12.17
C GLN A 169 -8.76 -32.20 -11.29
N PHE A 170 -8.60 -31.55 -10.14
CA PHE A 170 -7.41 -31.71 -9.28
C PHE A 170 -7.66 -32.42 -7.95
N GLY A 171 -8.90 -32.76 -7.61
CA GLY A 171 -9.25 -33.50 -6.39
C GLY A 171 -9.17 -32.69 -5.10
N VAL A 172 -8.88 -31.38 -5.18
CA VAL A 172 -8.73 -30.49 -4.02
C VAL A 172 -9.52 -29.20 -4.23
N GLU A 173 -9.97 -28.57 -3.14
CA GLU A 173 -10.60 -27.24 -3.20
C GLU A 173 -9.54 -26.18 -3.52
N PRO A 174 -9.83 -25.24 -4.43
CA PRO A 174 -8.93 -24.12 -4.67
C PRO A 174 -9.01 -23.12 -3.51
N ALA A 175 -7.90 -22.49 -3.17
CA ALA A 175 -7.89 -21.34 -2.28
C ALA A 175 -8.44 -20.11 -3.01
N VAL A 176 -9.55 -19.56 -2.53
CA VAL A 176 -10.08 -18.27 -2.98
C VAL A 176 -9.46 -17.18 -2.12
N LYS A 177 -8.84 -16.22 -2.76
CA LYS A 177 -8.16 -15.11 -2.07
C LYS A 177 -8.63 -13.79 -2.66
N VAL A 178 -8.68 -12.79 -1.81
CA VAL A 178 -8.80 -11.38 -2.19
C VAL A 178 -7.45 -10.73 -1.96
N ILE A 179 -6.99 -9.93 -2.88
CA ILE A 179 -5.74 -9.19 -2.73
C ILE A 179 -6.02 -7.69 -2.65
N HIS A 180 -5.28 -6.99 -1.82
CA HIS A 180 -5.35 -5.55 -1.68
C HIS A 180 -4.49 -4.87 -2.75
N ALA A 181 -4.85 -5.08 -4.01
CA ALA A 181 -4.15 -4.54 -5.17
C ALA A 181 -5.13 -4.15 -6.27
N GLY A 182 -4.71 -3.26 -7.16
CA GLY A 182 -5.44 -2.96 -8.39
C GLY A 182 -5.36 -4.13 -9.34
N LEU A 183 -6.53 -4.57 -9.81
CA LEU A 183 -6.65 -5.59 -10.85
C LEU A 183 -7.43 -5.01 -12.03
N GLU A 184 -7.16 -5.53 -13.21
CA GLU A 184 -7.87 -5.18 -14.45
C GLU A 184 -9.38 -5.37 -14.33
N CYS A 185 -9.82 -6.31 -13.50
CA CYS A 185 -11.25 -6.55 -13.23
C CYS A 185 -11.97 -5.32 -12.65
N GLY A 186 -11.29 -4.49 -11.85
CA GLY A 186 -11.87 -3.22 -11.37
C GLY A 186 -12.16 -2.25 -12.51
N ILE A 187 -11.22 -2.13 -13.46
CA ILE A 187 -11.37 -1.26 -14.63
C ILE A 187 -12.44 -1.79 -15.57
N ILE A 188 -12.42 -3.10 -15.87
CA ILE A 188 -13.40 -3.76 -16.76
C ILE A 188 -14.81 -3.66 -16.16
N GLY A 189 -14.97 -3.95 -14.87
CA GLY A 189 -16.26 -3.88 -14.17
C GLY A 189 -16.86 -2.48 -14.12
N ALA A 190 -16.04 -1.43 -14.07
CA ALA A 190 -16.49 -0.05 -14.18
C ALA A 190 -17.06 0.30 -15.57
N ILE A 191 -16.51 -0.33 -16.62
CA ILE A 191 -16.95 -0.12 -18.02
C ILE A 191 -18.17 -0.99 -18.34
N ILE A 192 -18.22 -2.22 -17.78
CA ILE A 192 -19.28 -3.21 -18.04
C ILE A 192 -19.92 -3.58 -16.69
N PRO A 193 -20.88 -2.77 -16.18
CA PRO A 193 -21.53 -3.06 -14.91
C PRO A 193 -22.25 -4.40 -14.91
N GLY A 194 -22.09 -5.17 -13.84
CA GLY A 194 -22.71 -6.49 -13.68
C GLY A 194 -21.99 -7.64 -14.38
N LEU A 195 -20.83 -7.40 -14.98
CA LEU A 195 -19.99 -8.48 -15.50
C LEU A 195 -19.42 -9.29 -14.34
N ASP A 196 -19.76 -10.58 -14.31
CA ASP A 196 -19.19 -11.51 -13.34
C ASP A 196 -17.78 -11.94 -13.77
N MET A 197 -16.80 -11.76 -12.89
CA MET A 197 -15.40 -11.90 -13.24
C MET A 197 -14.62 -12.64 -12.15
N ILE A 198 -13.56 -13.32 -12.58
CA ILE A 198 -12.59 -13.94 -11.70
C ILE A 198 -11.17 -13.75 -12.24
N SER A 199 -10.20 -13.54 -11.34
CA SER A 199 -8.79 -13.46 -11.68
C SER A 199 -8.08 -14.73 -11.21
N PHE A 200 -7.32 -15.36 -12.08
CA PHE A 200 -6.52 -16.53 -11.75
C PHE A 200 -5.31 -16.65 -12.68
N GLY A 201 -4.28 -17.38 -12.26
CA GLY A 201 -3.07 -17.52 -13.03
C GLY A 201 -2.08 -18.53 -12.44
N PRO A 202 -0.92 -18.73 -13.07
CA PRO A 202 0.16 -19.53 -12.50
C PRO A 202 0.75 -18.86 -11.24
N THR A 203 1.51 -19.62 -10.48
CA THR A 203 2.19 -19.08 -9.29
C THR A 203 3.32 -18.14 -9.70
N LEU A 204 3.23 -16.89 -9.28
CA LEU A 204 4.28 -15.89 -9.41
C LEU A 204 5.00 -15.69 -8.07
N ARG A 205 6.26 -15.32 -8.13
CA ARG A 205 7.10 -14.93 -6.99
C ARG A 205 7.69 -13.56 -7.26
N SER A 206 7.79 -12.74 -6.21
CA SER A 206 8.36 -11.39 -6.26
C SER A 206 7.81 -10.51 -7.39
N PRO A 207 6.46 -10.40 -7.57
CA PRO A 207 5.90 -9.59 -8.64
C PRO A 207 6.36 -8.12 -8.50
N HIS A 208 6.51 -7.45 -9.64
CA HIS A 208 6.98 -6.05 -9.74
C HIS A 208 8.42 -5.80 -9.24
N SER A 209 9.25 -6.84 -9.23
CA SER A 209 10.66 -6.73 -8.85
C SER A 209 11.56 -7.30 -9.94
N PRO A 210 12.86 -6.97 -9.97
CA PRO A 210 13.83 -7.61 -10.86
C PRO A 210 13.93 -9.14 -10.70
N ASP A 211 13.50 -9.65 -9.55
CA ASP A 211 13.48 -11.09 -9.23
C ASP A 211 12.14 -11.76 -9.55
N GLU A 212 11.26 -11.12 -10.31
CA GLU A 212 9.97 -11.69 -10.72
C GLU A 212 10.16 -12.96 -11.53
N ARG A 213 9.46 -14.00 -11.11
CA ARG A 213 9.54 -15.33 -11.75
C ARG A 213 8.25 -16.10 -11.65
N ALA A 214 7.93 -16.88 -12.69
CA ALA A 214 6.83 -17.83 -12.70
C ALA A 214 7.33 -19.24 -12.33
N LEU A 215 6.53 -19.96 -11.54
CA LEU A 215 6.78 -21.36 -11.23
C LEU A 215 6.30 -22.22 -12.42
N ILE A 216 7.24 -22.64 -13.29
CA ILE A 216 6.96 -23.32 -14.57
C ILE A 216 5.95 -24.47 -14.45
N PRO A 217 6.03 -25.42 -13.49
CA PRO A 217 5.05 -26.51 -13.36
C PRO A 217 3.60 -26.04 -13.17
N THR A 218 3.38 -24.81 -12.67
CA THR A 218 2.04 -24.27 -12.47
C THR A 218 1.44 -23.62 -13.71
N VAL A 219 2.25 -23.37 -14.75
CA VAL A 219 1.78 -22.82 -16.03
C VAL A 219 0.92 -23.87 -16.76
N GLN A 220 1.35 -25.13 -16.82
CA GLN A 220 0.54 -26.19 -17.41
C GLN A 220 -0.76 -26.40 -16.64
N LYS A 221 -0.69 -26.44 -15.32
CA LYS A 221 -1.88 -26.56 -14.46
C LYS A 221 -2.88 -25.41 -14.69
N PHE A 222 -2.39 -24.18 -14.82
CA PHE A 222 -3.23 -23.02 -15.15
C PHE A 222 -3.88 -23.18 -16.52
N TYR A 223 -3.13 -23.60 -17.55
CA TYR A 223 -3.64 -23.79 -18.89
C TYR A 223 -4.73 -24.86 -18.95
N ASP A 224 -4.48 -26.02 -18.34
CA ASP A 224 -5.45 -27.12 -18.29
C ASP A 224 -6.75 -26.70 -17.58
N PHE A 225 -6.63 -25.92 -16.51
CA PHE A 225 -7.78 -25.36 -15.79
C PHE A 225 -8.55 -24.33 -16.62
N LEU A 226 -7.86 -23.46 -17.36
CA LEU A 226 -8.46 -22.51 -18.29
C LEU A 226 -9.27 -23.23 -19.37
N VAL A 227 -8.68 -24.25 -20.03
CA VAL A 227 -9.35 -25.04 -21.07
C VAL A 227 -10.60 -25.70 -20.51
N ALA A 228 -10.50 -26.40 -19.39
CA ALA A 228 -11.64 -27.06 -18.75
C ALA A 228 -12.76 -26.07 -18.34
N THR A 229 -12.41 -24.86 -17.94
CA THR A 229 -13.37 -23.81 -17.62
C THR A 229 -14.10 -23.34 -18.88
N LEU A 230 -13.39 -23.15 -19.99
CA LEU A 230 -13.97 -22.71 -21.26
C LEU A 230 -14.88 -23.81 -21.86
N GLU A 231 -14.48 -25.08 -21.78
CA GLU A 231 -15.30 -26.22 -22.26
C GLU A 231 -16.62 -26.36 -21.49
N GLN A 232 -16.66 -25.95 -20.22
CA GLN A 232 -17.85 -25.98 -19.38
C GLN A 232 -18.72 -24.70 -19.49
N THR A 233 -18.27 -23.73 -20.29
CA THR A 233 -19.04 -22.49 -20.49
C THR A 233 -20.34 -22.80 -21.27
N PRO A 234 -21.52 -22.39 -20.76
CA PRO A 234 -22.78 -22.61 -21.47
C PRO A 234 -22.75 -21.98 -22.86
N MET A 235 -23.07 -22.76 -23.87
CA MET A 235 -23.33 -22.22 -25.22
C MET A 235 -24.64 -21.45 -25.19
N LYS A 236 -24.66 -20.22 -25.70
CA LYS A 236 -25.88 -19.42 -25.86
C LYS A 236 -26.78 -19.99 -26.94
#